data_d8a6db1e070156c5f68faf321982451b
#
_entry.id   d8a6db1e070156c5f68faf321982451b
#
_cell.length_a   1.000
_cell.length_b   1.000
_cell.length_c   1.000
_cell.angle_alpha   90.00
_cell.angle_beta   90.00
_cell.angle_gamma   90.00
#
_symmetry.space_group_name_H-M   'P 1'
#
loop_
_entity.id
_entity.type
_entity.pdbx_description
1 polymer ?
#
loop_
_entity_poly.entity_id
_entity_poly.type
_entity_poly.pdbx_seq_one_letter_code
_entity_poly.pdbx_strand_id
1 'polypeptide(L)'
;MLGIGVPSIRASLGASTSEVQWILASYSLTFGLALVPAGRLGDVVGRRRLFLAGLSIFAVMGILGACASDPSMIVLARLGQGIGAGTISSQVLGIITDRVSGKARAKALGAYSTAGGLAGVSGPILGGVLLKYSDSDFGWRLLLVLNVPFAVITLILAFRFLRRDRTTRSGASIDPVGLCLLATTTGLLLWPIVTRTSVTVAAAFLIGAFGAAVAFWFWERRYAERGGTPVLLPSLIASRGFRLGTTVALFWFGSILAVNAVLSLYLIEGLGFAPLSAALIMTGSSLAMALTSALGWRLVARFGRSAVVFAIVGEILVILGYIAAVNLIPREHLIPVLVVLAVLSGVASGLVDAPNRVLTLEYAPPGANGVAAGFLQLSQRLSATISLAAVSGLYLGVLGSSPDGYGRAFGIALAVCVVMLTLSLAGAVADRRRRRT
;
A
#
# COMPACT_ATOMS: atom_id res chain seq x y z
N MET A 1 -4.79 11.01 5.20
CA MET A 1 -4.91 12.02 6.27
C MET A 1 -4.41 13.39 5.84
N LEU A 2 -3.11 13.57 5.52
CA LEU A 2 -2.57 14.91 5.22
C LEU A 2 -3.27 15.63 4.04
N GLY A 3 -3.82 14.89 3.08
CA GLY A 3 -4.58 15.48 1.98
C GLY A 3 -5.77 16.35 2.42
N ILE A 4 -6.38 16.05 3.57
CA ILE A 4 -7.46 16.86 4.14
C ILE A 4 -6.96 18.22 4.67
N GLY A 5 -5.69 18.27 5.12
CA GLY A 5 -5.03 19.48 5.62
C GLY A 5 -4.40 20.38 4.54
N VAL A 6 -4.44 19.98 3.26
CA VAL A 6 -3.84 20.76 2.17
C VAL A 6 -4.34 22.19 2.08
N PRO A 7 -5.65 22.48 2.18
CA PRO A 7 -6.14 23.86 2.18
C PRO A 7 -5.52 24.72 3.29
N SER A 8 -5.42 24.15 4.50
CA SER A 8 -4.83 24.84 5.66
C SER A 8 -3.32 25.08 5.48
N ILE A 9 -2.57 24.10 4.94
CA ILE A 9 -1.14 24.26 4.61
C ILE A 9 -0.93 25.36 3.58
N ARG A 10 -1.77 25.42 2.54
CA ARG A 10 -1.71 26.49 1.53
C ARG A 10 -1.99 27.86 2.11
N ALA A 11 -3.02 27.97 2.94
CA ALA A 11 -3.40 29.22 3.57
C ALA A 11 -2.33 29.73 4.55
N SER A 12 -1.74 28.81 5.34
CA SER A 12 -0.76 29.13 6.39
C SER A 12 0.63 29.43 5.85
N LEU A 13 1.13 28.65 4.88
CA LEU A 13 2.51 28.73 4.38
C LEU A 13 2.65 29.27 2.97
N GLY A 14 1.55 29.68 2.31
CA GLY A 14 1.60 30.17 0.93
C GLY A 14 2.04 29.11 -0.09
N ALA A 15 1.87 27.81 0.20
CA ALA A 15 2.39 26.72 -0.59
C ALA A 15 1.85 26.75 -2.04
N SER A 16 2.74 26.69 -3.01
CA SER A 16 2.42 26.56 -4.43
C SER A 16 1.79 25.18 -4.73
N THR A 17 1.17 25.06 -5.89
CA THR A 17 0.58 23.78 -6.32
C THR A 17 1.63 22.67 -6.42
N SER A 18 2.85 22.99 -6.89
CA SER A 18 3.96 22.06 -6.97
C SER A 18 4.42 21.58 -5.59
N GLU A 19 4.58 22.49 -4.63
CA GLU A 19 4.98 22.14 -3.26
C GLU A 19 3.95 21.26 -2.57
N VAL A 20 2.65 21.54 -2.75
CA VAL A 20 1.57 20.68 -2.25
C VAL A 20 1.66 19.27 -2.84
N GLN A 21 1.91 19.15 -4.14
CA GLN A 21 2.10 17.86 -4.78
C GLN A 21 3.29 17.10 -4.15
N TRP A 22 4.42 17.77 -3.93
CA TRP A 22 5.57 17.19 -3.26
C TRP A 22 5.30 16.81 -1.82
N ILE A 23 4.59 17.61 -1.04
CA ILE A 23 4.18 17.29 0.34
C ILE A 23 3.39 15.98 0.40
N LEU A 24 2.48 15.76 -0.56
CA LEU A 24 1.67 14.55 -0.61
C LEU A 24 2.45 13.34 -1.13
N ALA A 25 3.29 13.55 -2.13
CA ALA A 25 3.91 12.50 -2.90
C ALA A 25 5.21 11.97 -2.28
N SER A 26 6.02 12.85 -1.66
CA SER A 26 7.34 12.54 -1.13
C SER A 26 7.34 11.37 -0.12
N TYR A 27 6.32 11.32 0.73
CA TYR A 27 6.13 10.21 1.67
C TYR A 27 5.94 8.86 0.95
N SER A 28 5.04 8.81 -0.03
CA SER A 28 4.75 7.57 -0.75
C SER A 28 5.92 7.11 -1.58
N LEU A 29 6.65 8.03 -2.18
CA LEU A 29 7.85 7.77 -2.95
C LEU A 29 8.92 7.12 -2.08
N THR A 30 9.35 7.79 -1.00
CA THR A 30 10.41 7.27 -0.13
C THR A 30 9.98 6.06 0.68
N PHE A 31 8.69 5.91 1.01
CA PHE A 31 8.13 4.68 1.56
C PHE A 31 8.39 3.49 0.63
N GLY A 32 8.05 3.63 -0.66
CA GLY A 32 8.29 2.58 -1.66
C GLY A 32 9.78 2.26 -1.83
N LEU A 33 10.61 3.29 -1.95
CA LEU A 33 12.06 3.17 -2.11
C LEU A 33 12.71 2.47 -0.91
N ALA A 34 12.24 2.68 0.31
CA ALA A 34 12.82 2.11 1.53
C ALA A 34 12.45 0.64 1.78
N LEU A 35 11.34 0.12 1.21
CA LEU A 35 10.80 -1.20 1.56
C LEU A 35 11.79 -2.35 1.39
N VAL A 36 12.40 -2.47 0.22
CA VAL A 36 13.31 -3.58 -0.10
C VAL A 36 14.69 -3.36 0.52
N PRO A 37 15.31 -2.18 0.40
CA PRO A 37 16.57 -1.89 1.09
C PRO A 37 16.50 -2.13 2.60
N ALA A 38 15.44 -1.63 3.25
CA ALA A 38 15.26 -1.83 4.68
C ALA A 38 15.00 -3.31 5.03
N GLY A 39 14.25 -4.04 4.19
CA GLY A 39 14.06 -5.48 4.36
C GLY A 39 15.40 -6.22 4.36
N ARG A 40 16.25 -5.93 3.39
CA ARG A 40 17.59 -6.51 3.28
C ARG A 40 18.51 -6.11 4.44
N LEU A 41 18.52 -4.84 4.76
CA LEU A 41 19.31 -4.31 5.87
C LEU A 41 18.90 -4.96 7.19
N GLY A 42 17.60 -5.21 7.40
CA GLY A 42 17.09 -5.92 8.57
C GLY A 42 17.56 -7.37 8.67
N ASP A 43 17.74 -8.05 7.54
CA ASP A 43 18.27 -9.42 7.49
C ASP A 43 19.76 -9.47 7.91
N VAL A 44 20.51 -8.38 7.68
CA VAL A 44 21.96 -8.28 7.95
C VAL A 44 22.26 -7.66 9.33
N VAL A 45 21.68 -6.49 9.61
CA VAL A 45 22.00 -5.67 10.82
C VAL A 45 21.15 -6.09 12.02
N GLY A 46 20.01 -6.71 11.76
CA GLY A 46 19.05 -7.11 12.77
C GLY A 46 17.74 -6.33 12.68
N ARG A 47 16.62 -7.05 12.74
CA ARG A 47 15.28 -6.50 12.53
C ARG A 47 14.83 -5.56 13.64
N ARG A 48 15.15 -5.91 14.92
CA ARG A 48 14.81 -5.07 16.07
C ARG A 48 15.48 -3.71 15.98
N ARG A 49 16.80 -3.69 15.69
CA ARG A 49 17.56 -2.44 15.59
C ARG A 49 16.98 -1.53 14.51
N LEU A 50 16.71 -2.11 13.34
CA LEU A 50 16.18 -1.35 12.21
C LEU A 50 14.73 -0.91 12.42
N PHE A 51 13.91 -1.72 13.10
CA PHE A 51 12.57 -1.34 13.50
C PHE A 51 12.56 -0.14 14.46
N LEU A 52 13.42 -0.16 15.48
CA LEU A 52 13.56 0.97 16.41
C LEU A 52 14.07 2.23 15.69
N ALA A 53 15.07 2.10 14.82
CA ALA A 53 15.57 3.22 14.02
C ALA A 53 14.48 3.81 13.11
N GLY A 54 13.70 2.96 12.42
CA GLY A 54 12.57 3.38 11.59
C GLY A 54 11.50 4.15 12.38
N LEU A 55 11.14 3.67 13.58
CA LEU A 55 10.20 4.35 14.47
C LEU A 55 10.74 5.71 14.93
N SER A 56 12.03 5.78 15.30
CA SER A 56 12.68 7.03 15.72
C SER A 56 12.70 8.04 14.58
N ILE A 57 13.11 7.64 13.37
CA ILE A 57 13.10 8.51 12.18
C ILE A 57 11.67 9.00 11.91
N PHE A 58 10.69 8.12 11.94
CA PHE A 58 9.29 8.46 11.66
C PHE A 58 8.75 9.50 12.68
N ALA A 59 9.03 9.30 13.98
CA ALA A 59 8.59 10.21 15.04
C ALA A 59 9.29 11.57 14.96
N VAL A 60 10.63 11.59 14.84
CA VAL A 60 11.42 12.82 14.72
C VAL A 60 10.99 13.64 13.51
N MET A 61 10.85 12.99 12.35
CA MET A 61 10.41 13.67 11.12
C MET A 61 8.96 14.15 11.22
N GLY A 62 8.10 13.47 11.99
CA GLY A 62 6.75 13.94 12.29
C GLY A 62 6.75 15.24 13.07
N ILE A 63 7.59 15.33 14.09
CA ILE A 63 7.77 16.55 14.90
C ILE A 63 8.39 17.68 14.06
N LEU A 64 9.47 17.40 13.33
CA LEU A 64 10.11 18.40 12.45
C LEU A 64 9.15 18.95 11.41
N GLY A 65 8.31 18.10 10.81
CA GLY A 65 7.30 18.54 9.87
C GLY A 65 6.23 19.44 10.49
N ALA A 66 5.84 19.17 11.74
CA ALA A 66 4.90 20.02 12.47
C ALA A 66 5.49 21.38 12.87
N CYS A 67 6.80 21.45 13.07
CA CYS A 67 7.53 22.70 13.37
C CYS A 67 7.94 23.47 12.10
N ALA A 68 7.52 23.01 10.91
CA ALA A 68 7.91 23.64 9.66
C ALA A 68 7.43 25.09 9.55
N SER A 69 8.32 25.95 9.07
CA SER A 69 8.06 27.37 8.75
C SER A 69 7.87 27.64 7.27
N ASP A 70 8.21 26.67 6.42
CA ASP A 70 8.07 26.73 4.98
C ASP A 70 7.68 25.38 4.36
N PRO A 71 7.11 25.35 3.14
CA PRO A 71 6.67 24.09 2.51
C PRO A 71 7.79 23.09 2.26
N SER A 72 9.03 23.54 2.01
CA SER A 72 10.16 22.65 1.71
C SER A 72 10.58 21.85 2.93
N MET A 73 10.47 22.42 4.14
CA MET A 73 10.68 21.68 5.38
C MET A 73 9.67 20.56 5.55
N ILE A 74 8.39 20.78 5.17
CA ILE A 74 7.38 19.72 5.20
C ILE A 74 7.77 18.61 4.20
N VAL A 75 8.22 18.96 2.99
CA VAL A 75 8.66 17.98 1.99
C VAL A 75 9.80 17.13 2.55
N LEU A 76 10.83 17.75 3.13
CA LEU A 76 11.96 17.02 3.74
C LEU A 76 11.50 16.11 4.89
N ALA A 77 10.64 16.61 5.76
CA ALA A 77 10.06 15.81 6.84
C ALA A 77 9.26 14.60 6.28
N ARG A 78 8.50 14.79 5.22
CA ARG A 78 7.74 13.74 4.55
C ARG A 78 8.63 12.70 3.86
N LEU A 79 9.74 13.12 3.26
CA LEU A 79 10.76 12.19 2.74
C LEU A 79 11.30 11.30 3.86
N GLY A 80 11.69 11.90 4.98
CA GLY A 80 12.19 11.16 6.16
C GLY A 80 11.12 10.26 6.80
N GLN A 81 9.88 10.75 6.94
CA GLN A 81 8.75 9.92 7.42
C GLN A 81 8.51 8.72 6.51
N GLY A 82 8.59 8.88 5.19
CA GLY A 82 8.44 7.80 4.23
C GLY A 82 9.53 6.73 4.40
N ILE A 83 10.80 7.13 4.56
CA ILE A 83 11.91 6.21 4.85
C ILE A 83 11.65 5.45 6.16
N GLY A 84 11.28 6.16 7.23
CA GLY A 84 10.95 5.55 8.51
C GLY A 84 9.81 4.54 8.41
N ALA A 85 8.71 4.91 7.76
CA ALA A 85 7.53 4.07 7.60
C ALA A 85 7.79 2.83 6.72
N GLY A 86 8.54 2.95 5.62
CA GLY A 86 8.96 1.83 4.77
C GLY A 86 9.85 0.86 5.54
N THR A 87 10.76 1.41 6.36
CA THR A 87 11.60 0.61 7.26
C THR A 87 10.76 -0.15 8.28
N ILE A 88 9.85 0.53 9.00
CA ILE A 88 8.93 -0.11 9.96
C ILE A 88 8.16 -1.23 9.28
N SER A 89 7.54 -0.95 8.14
CA SER A 89 6.64 -1.87 7.45
C SER A 89 7.33 -3.17 7.03
N SER A 90 8.55 -3.07 6.48
CA SER A 90 9.35 -4.24 6.10
C SER A 90 9.80 -5.05 7.33
N GLN A 91 10.18 -4.39 8.42
CA GLN A 91 10.62 -5.08 9.66
C GLN A 91 9.47 -5.79 10.37
N VAL A 92 8.28 -5.19 10.44
CA VAL A 92 7.10 -5.83 11.08
C VAL A 92 6.79 -7.18 10.43
N LEU A 93 6.70 -7.21 9.09
CA LEU A 93 6.46 -8.47 8.38
C LEU A 93 7.61 -9.47 8.55
N GLY A 94 8.84 -8.99 8.49
CA GLY A 94 10.01 -9.81 8.76
C GLY A 94 10.03 -10.40 10.16
N ILE A 95 9.76 -9.61 11.20
CA ILE A 95 9.68 -10.06 12.59
C ILE A 95 8.58 -11.12 12.76
N ILE A 96 7.40 -10.90 12.19
CA ILE A 96 6.30 -11.87 12.25
C ILE A 96 6.72 -13.19 11.59
N THR A 97 7.29 -13.12 10.38
CA THR A 97 7.67 -14.32 9.63
C THR A 97 8.82 -15.09 10.25
N ASP A 98 9.75 -14.42 10.95
CA ASP A 98 10.89 -15.07 11.61
C ASP A 98 10.55 -15.63 13.00
N ARG A 99 9.59 -15.02 13.70
CA ARG A 99 9.30 -15.35 15.11
C ARG A 99 8.17 -16.36 15.29
N VAL A 100 7.26 -16.44 14.33
CA VAL A 100 6.10 -17.31 14.42
C VAL A 100 5.90 -18.08 13.13
N SER A 101 5.35 -19.31 13.27
CA SER A 101 5.09 -20.22 12.15
C SER A 101 3.65 -20.75 12.17
N GLY A 102 3.23 -21.38 11.10
CA GLY A 102 1.93 -22.06 11.00
C GLY A 102 0.75 -21.15 11.38
N LYS A 103 -0.15 -21.66 12.21
CA LYS A 103 -1.36 -20.93 12.64
C LYS A 103 -1.05 -19.62 13.37
N ALA A 104 0.02 -19.55 14.15
CA ALA A 104 0.42 -18.34 14.87
C ALA A 104 0.86 -17.22 13.90
N ARG A 105 1.58 -17.56 12.83
CA ARG A 105 1.94 -16.62 11.76
C ARG A 105 0.69 -16.08 11.06
N ALA A 106 -0.23 -16.96 10.69
CA ALA A 106 -1.49 -16.57 10.04
C ALA A 106 -2.31 -15.60 10.92
N LYS A 107 -2.41 -15.89 12.24
CA LYS A 107 -3.07 -15.01 13.21
C LYS A 107 -2.38 -13.66 13.33
N ALA A 108 -1.05 -13.62 13.41
CA ALA A 108 -0.28 -12.38 13.52
C ALA A 108 -0.40 -11.50 12.26
N LEU A 109 -0.34 -12.10 11.06
CA LEU A 109 -0.55 -11.39 9.81
C LEU A 109 -2.00 -10.91 9.65
N GLY A 110 -2.98 -11.69 10.12
CA GLY A 110 -4.38 -11.27 10.22
C GLY A 110 -4.54 -10.03 11.12
N ALA A 111 -3.94 -10.05 12.32
CA ALA A 111 -3.94 -8.91 13.24
C ALA A 111 -3.26 -7.66 12.63
N TYR A 112 -2.17 -7.85 11.90
CA TYR A 112 -1.50 -6.76 11.15
C TYR A 112 -2.45 -6.12 10.11
N SER A 113 -3.15 -6.93 9.32
CA SER A 113 -4.11 -6.42 8.32
C SER A 113 -5.34 -5.78 8.99
N THR A 114 -5.83 -6.35 10.12
CA THR A 114 -6.89 -5.74 10.92
C THR A 114 -6.51 -4.36 11.44
N ALA A 115 -5.31 -4.22 11.99
CA ALA A 115 -4.79 -2.93 12.45
C ALA A 115 -4.70 -1.91 11.29
N GLY A 116 -4.27 -2.36 10.09
CA GLY A 116 -4.26 -1.54 8.88
C GLY A 116 -5.67 -1.08 8.47
N GLY A 117 -6.65 -1.95 8.51
CA GLY A 117 -8.06 -1.63 8.23
C GLY A 117 -8.62 -0.59 9.22
N LEU A 118 -8.41 -0.81 10.53
CA LEU A 118 -8.84 0.13 11.58
C LEU A 118 -8.17 1.50 11.43
N ALA A 119 -6.86 1.52 11.14
CA ALA A 119 -6.14 2.78 10.89
C ALA A 119 -6.66 3.51 9.64
N GLY A 120 -7.09 2.78 8.63
CA GLY A 120 -7.71 3.33 7.42
C GLY A 120 -9.00 4.10 7.71
N VAL A 121 -9.81 3.62 8.67
CA VAL A 121 -11.05 4.29 9.12
C VAL A 121 -10.76 5.44 10.07
N SER A 122 -9.97 5.17 11.11
CA SER A 122 -9.71 6.16 12.16
C SER A 122 -8.94 7.38 11.65
N GLY A 123 -8.12 7.19 10.63
CA GLY A 123 -7.30 8.22 10.04
C GLY A 123 -8.08 9.47 9.58
N PRO A 124 -8.96 9.34 8.59
CA PRO A 124 -9.77 10.47 8.11
C PRO A 124 -10.67 11.07 9.19
N ILE A 125 -11.24 10.25 10.09
CA ILE A 125 -12.10 10.71 11.16
C ILE A 125 -11.31 11.58 12.15
N LEU A 126 -10.19 11.08 12.67
CA LEU A 126 -9.34 11.83 13.60
C LEU A 126 -8.79 13.10 12.95
N GLY A 127 -8.35 12.99 11.68
CA GLY A 127 -7.87 14.15 10.92
C GLY A 127 -8.96 15.21 10.73
N GLY A 128 -10.17 14.81 10.39
CA GLY A 128 -11.30 15.72 10.24
C GLY A 128 -11.70 16.40 11.55
N VAL A 129 -11.72 15.66 12.66
CA VAL A 129 -11.98 16.19 14.01
C VAL A 129 -10.91 17.22 14.40
N LEU A 130 -9.63 16.88 14.22
CA LEU A 130 -8.52 17.80 14.53
C LEU A 130 -8.64 19.11 13.75
N LEU A 131 -8.91 19.05 12.45
CA LEU A 131 -9.06 20.25 11.63
C LEU A 131 -10.30 21.07 11.98
N LYS A 132 -11.39 20.42 12.44
CA LYS A 132 -12.62 21.12 12.82
C LYS A 132 -12.48 21.93 14.12
N TYR A 133 -11.71 21.42 15.07
CA TYR A 133 -11.57 22.01 16.41
C TYR A 133 -10.23 22.73 16.63
N SER A 134 -9.42 22.92 15.59
CA SER A 134 -8.15 23.65 15.64
C SER A 134 -8.17 24.82 14.65
N ASP A 135 -7.42 25.87 14.98
CA ASP A 135 -7.17 26.97 14.05
C ASP A 135 -6.49 26.48 12.77
N SER A 136 -6.68 27.19 11.68
CA SER A 136 -6.18 26.82 10.36
C SER A 136 -4.65 26.60 10.33
N ASP A 137 -3.92 27.35 11.16
CA ASP A 137 -2.44 27.24 11.23
C ASP A 137 -1.98 26.07 12.11
N PHE A 138 -2.70 25.77 13.19
CA PHE A 138 -2.35 24.69 14.12
C PHE A 138 -2.89 23.32 13.67
N GLY A 139 -4.01 23.27 13.00
CA GLY A 139 -4.71 22.02 12.63
C GLY A 139 -3.88 21.10 11.73
N TRP A 140 -3.23 21.62 10.68
CA TRP A 140 -2.39 20.81 9.81
C TRP A 140 -1.11 20.30 10.50
N ARG A 141 -0.56 21.06 11.47
CA ARG A 141 0.58 20.64 12.28
C ARG A 141 0.24 19.42 13.14
N LEU A 142 -0.97 19.41 13.72
CA LEU A 142 -1.48 18.27 14.49
C LEU A 142 -1.63 17.02 13.63
N LEU A 143 -1.97 17.13 12.33
CA LEU A 143 -2.01 15.96 11.44
C LEU A 143 -0.64 15.28 11.28
N LEU A 144 0.44 16.05 11.27
CA LEU A 144 1.81 15.51 11.18
C LEU A 144 2.26 14.85 12.50
N VAL A 145 1.86 15.43 13.64
CA VAL A 145 2.19 14.90 14.97
C VAL A 145 1.27 13.75 15.39
N LEU A 146 0.08 13.62 14.82
CA LEU A 146 -0.92 12.63 15.24
C LEU A 146 -0.35 11.20 15.39
N ASN A 147 0.58 10.82 14.54
CA ASN A 147 1.20 9.49 14.59
C ASN A 147 2.35 9.39 15.60
N VAL A 148 2.86 10.51 16.12
CA VAL A 148 4.04 10.53 17.01
C VAL A 148 3.76 9.83 18.34
N PRO A 149 2.63 10.07 19.05
CA PRO A 149 2.31 9.34 20.27
C PRO A 149 2.29 7.83 20.07
N PHE A 150 1.69 7.35 18.97
CA PHE A 150 1.65 5.92 18.64
C PHE A 150 3.05 5.37 18.34
N ALA A 151 3.88 6.13 17.64
CA ALA A 151 5.27 5.75 17.37
C ALA A 151 6.08 5.66 18.65
N VAL A 152 5.94 6.62 19.58
CA VAL A 152 6.63 6.65 20.87
C VAL A 152 6.18 5.46 21.74
N ILE A 153 4.88 5.22 21.87
CA ILE A 153 4.35 4.08 22.61
C ILE A 153 4.90 2.77 22.01
N THR A 154 4.86 2.64 20.69
CA THR A 154 5.40 1.46 19.99
C THR A 154 6.91 1.31 20.22
N LEU A 155 7.66 2.42 20.23
CA LEU A 155 9.10 2.44 20.50
C LEU A 155 9.41 1.89 21.91
N ILE A 156 8.68 2.37 22.93
CA ILE A 156 8.82 1.93 24.33
C ILE A 156 8.49 0.43 24.45
N LEU A 157 7.35 0.00 23.86
CA LEU A 157 6.94 -1.40 23.89
C LEU A 157 7.94 -2.30 23.14
N ALA A 158 8.41 -1.87 21.98
CA ALA A 158 9.39 -2.62 21.20
C ALA A 158 10.74 -2.70 21.93
N PHE A 159 11.17 -1.62 22.57
CA PHE A 159 12.40 -1.62 23.36
C PHE A 159 12.34 -2.60 24.53
N ARG A 160 11.17 -2.67 25.20
CA ARG A 160 10.96 -3.51 26.38
C ARG A 160 10.68 -4.99 26.06
N PHE A 161 9.83 -5.27 25.05
CA PHE A 161 9.29 -6.61 24.80
C PHE A 161 9.90 -7.30 23.58
N LEU A 162 10.45 -6.54 22.61
CA LEU A 162 11.03 -7.15 21.45
C LEU A 162 12.43 -7.69 21.80
N ARG A 163 12.57 -9.02 21.77
CA ARG A 163 13.86 -9.68 22.07
C ARG A 163 14.96 -9.17 21.15
N ARG A 164 16.18 -9.02 21.69
CA ARG A 164 17.38 -8.66 20.93
C ARG A 164 17.59 -9.67 19.80
N ASP A 165 18.10 -9.19 18.67
CA ASP A 165 18.41 -10.06 17.54
C ASP A 165 19.48 -11.06 17.98
N ARG A 166 19.23 -12.35 17.75
CA ARG A 166 20.24 -13.40 17.92
C ARG A 166 21.13 -13.32 16.70
N THR A 167 22.38 -12.97 16.90
CA THR A 167 23.50 -12.96 15.94
C THR A 167 23.11 -12.53 14.51
N THR A 168 23.61 -11.35 14.11
CA THR A 168 23.74 -10.99 12.70
C THR A 168 24.39 -12.16 11.95
N ARG A 169 23.81 -12.58 10.82
CA ARG A 169 24.42 -13.62 10.01
C ARG A 169 25.78 -13.13 9.55
N SER A 170 26.85 -13.67 10.15
CA SER A 170 28.21 -13.46 9.66
C SER A 170 28.27 -14.01 8.24
N GLY A 171 28.60 -13.15 7.27
CA GLY A 171 28.72 -13.50 5.86
C GLY A 171 27.61 -12.98 4.93
N ALA A 172 26.55 -12.34 5.43
CA ALA A 172 25.59 -11.68 4.56
C ALA A 172 26.15 -10.31 4.12
N SER A 173 26.56 -10.19 2.87
CA SER A 173 27.00 -8.93 2.27
C SER A 173 25.78 -8.05 1.92
N ILE A 174 25.93 -6.74 2.08
CA ILE A 174 25.01 -5.75 1.52
C ILE A 174 25.49 -5.48 0.10
N ASP A 175 24.58 -5.50 -0.86
CA ASP A 175 24.85 -5.08 -2.24
C ASP A 175 24.39 -3.62 -2.42
N PRO A 176 25.27 -2.63 -2.25
CA PRO A 176 24.88 -1.23 -2.37
C PRO A 176 24.53 -0.85 -3.82
N VAL A 177 25.16 -1.48 -4.81
CA VAL A 177 24.88 -1.18 -6.22
C VAL A 177 23.50 -1.73 -6.62
N GLY A 178 23.19 -2.97 -6.24
CA GLY A 178 21.84 -3.52 -6.46
C GLY A 178 20.76 -2.71 -5.76
N LEU A 179 21.00 -2.27 -4.53
CA LEU A 179 20.05 -1.39 -3.81
C LEU A 179 19.86 -0.04 -4.51
N CYS A 180 20.93 0.60 -4.99
CA CYS A 180 20.86 1.84 -5.75
C CYS A 180 20.11 1.66 -7.07
N LEU A 181 20.37 0.60 -7.83
CA LEU A 181 19.68 0.30 -9.08
C LEU A 181 18.19 0.04 -8.86
N LEU A 182 17.82 -0.70 -7.82
CA LEU A 182 16.42 -0.92 -7.45
C LEU A 182 15.74 0.37 -7.05
N ALA A 183 16.39 1.21 -6.24
CA ALA A 183 15.89 2.52 -5.83
C ALA A 183 15.72 3.44 -7.05
N THR A 184 16.69 3.47 -7.96
CA THR A 184 16.62 4.23 -9.20
C THR A 184 15.47 3.75 -10.09
N THR A 185 15.33 2.44 -10.30
CA THR A 185 14.21 1.84 -11.05
C THR A 185 12.87 2.26 -10.47
N THR A 186 12.70 2.11 -9.16
CA THR A 186 11.45 2.44 -8.46
C THR A 186 11.19 3.95 -8.51
N GLY A 187 12.21 4.77 -8.30
CA GLY A 187 12.12 6.23 -8.34
C GLY A 187 11.71 6.73 -9.73
N LEU A 188 12.39 6.27 -10.78
CA LEU A 188 12.07 6.64 -12.16
C LEU A 188 10.66 6.19 -12.57
N LEU A 189 10.21 5.03 -12.09
CA LEU A 189 8.86 4.55 -12.36
C LEU A 189 7.77 5.37 -11.65
N LEU A 190 8.01 5.78 -10.41
CA LEU A 190 7.02 6.51 -9.61
C LEU A 190 7.03 8.02 -9.88
N TRP A 191 8.17 8.60 -10.27
CA TRP A 191 8.34 10.04 -10.46
C TRP A 191 7.29 10.68 -11.36
N PRO A 192 7.08 10.22 -12.62
CA PRO A 192 6.12 10.84 -13.53
C PRO A 192 4.67 10.77 -13.04
N ILE A 193 4.34 9.70 -12.30
CA ILE A 193 3.01 9.50 -11.74
C ILE A 193 2.75 10.50 -10.61
N VAL A 194 3.77 10.72 -9.79
CA VAL A 194 3.70 11.60 -8.62
C VAL A 194 3.68 13.07 -9.02
N THR A 195 4.51 13.46 -10.00
CA THR A 195 4.67 14.86 -10.44
C THR A 195 3.73 15.26 -11.57
N ARG A 196 2.90 14.33 -12.07
CA ARG A 196 1.98 14.58 -13.20
C ARG A 196 2.66 15.28 -14.40
N THR A 197 3.84 14.80 -14.76
CA THR A 197 4.63 15.34 -15.88
C THR A 197 3.93 15.14 -17.23
N SER A 198 4.39 15.85 -18.27
CA SER A 198 3.90 15.65 -19.63
C SER A 198 4.17 14.22 -20.12
N VAL A 199 3.37 13.75 -21.07
CA VAL A 199 3.48 12.39 -21.64
C VAL A 199 4.88 12.10 -22.16
N THR A 200 5.52 13.08 -22.80
CA THR A 200 6.88 12.94 -23.33
C THR A 200 7.91 12.73 -22.22
N VAL A 201 7.82 13.53 -21.15
CA VAL A 201 8.71 13.38 -19.99
C VAL A 201 8.43 12.07 -19.28
N ALA A 202 7.15 11.69 -19.11
CA ALA A 202 6.79 10.40 -18.52
C ALA A 202 7.37 9.22 -19.32
N ALA A 203 7.31 9.27 -20.65
CA ALA A 203 7.89 8.23 -21.51
C ALA A 203 9.42 8.12 -21.31
N ALA A 204 10.14 9.26 -21.21
CA ALA A 204 11.58 9.24 -20.95
C ALA A 204 11.90 8.60 -19.57
N PHE A 205 11.14 8.91 -18.52
CA PHE A 205 11.28 8.29 -17.21
C PHE A 205 11.00 6.79 -17.24
N LEU A 206 9.99 6.34 -17.98
CA LEU A 206 9.66 4.93 -18.12
C LEU A 206 10.75 4.15 -18.88
N ILE A 207 11.32 4.75 -19.93
CA ILE A 207 12.48 4.17 -20.65
C ILE A 207 13.68 4.08 -19.71
N GLY A 208 13.97 5.13 -18.94
CA GLY A 208 15.01 5.12 -17.93
C GLY A 208 14.78 4.06 -16.85
N ALA A 209 13.54 3.93 -16.36
CA ALA A 209 13.14 2.89 -15.40
C ALA A 209 13.35 1.47 -15.97
N PHE A 210 12.99 1.25 -17.23
CA PHE A 210 13.23 -0.02 -17.91
C PHE A 210 14.74 -0.31 -18.04
N GLY A 211 15.54 0.67 -18.47
CA GLY A 211 16.99 0.54 -18.53
C GLY A 211 17.62 0.23 -17.17
N ALA A 212 17.19 0.92 -16.11
CA ALA A 212 17.65 0.66 -14.76
C ALA A 212 17.23 -0.74 -14.25
N ALA A 213 16.03 -1.21 -14.59
CA ALA A 213 15.55 -2.55 -14.26
C ALA A 213 16.37 -3.64 -14.97
N VAL A 214 16.72 -3.42 -16.24
CA VAL A 214 17.59 -4.30 -17.02
C VAL A 214 18.99 -4.33 -16.42
N ALA A 215 19.57 -3.17 -16.10
CA ALA A 215 20.85 -3.05 -15.43
C ALA A 215 20.85 -3.75 -14.06
N PHE A 216 19.81 -3.55 -13.28
CA PHE A 216 19.58 -4.24 -12.00
C PHE A 216 19.59 -5.78 -12.19
N TRP A 217 18.84 -6.29 -13.16
CA TRP A 217 18.76 -7.72 -13.43
C TRP A 217 20.11 -8.34 -13.81
N PHE A 218 20.91 -7.69 -14.69
CA PHE A 218 22.23 -8.16 -15.07
C PHE A 218 23.21 -8.05 -13.90
N TRP A 219 23.13 -6.98 -13.11
CA TRP A 219 23.97 -6.81 -11.93
C TRP A 219 23.72 -7.92 -10.91
N GLU A 220 22.47 -8.18 -10.56
CA GLU A 220 22.05 -9.19 -9.59
C GLU A 220 22.57 -10.58 -9.98
N ARG A 221 22.47 -10.96 -11.26
CA ARG A 221 23.02 -12.21 -11.78
C ARG A 221 24.53 -12.29 -11.60
N ARG A 222 25.22 -11.25 -12.07
CA ARG A 222 26.69 -11.21 -12.01
C ARG A 222 27.21 -11.16 -10.58
N TYR A 223 26.50 -10.50 -9.67
CA TYR A 223 26.82 -10.42 -8.25
C TYR A 223 26.63 -11.79 -7.57
N ALA A 224 25.56 -12.50 -7.90
CA ALA A 224 25.33 -13.87 -7.43
C ALA A 224 26.41 -14.85 -7.93
N GLU A 225 26.80 -14.77 -9.19
CA GLU A 225 27.87 -15.60 -9.78
C GLU A 225 29.24 -15.38 -9.10
N ARG A 226 29.49 -14.19 -8.57
CA ARG A 226 30.70 -13.86 -7.80
C ARG A 226 30.62 -14.28 -6.32
N GLY A 227 29.59 -15.02 -5.93
CA GLY A 227 29.39 -15.48 -4.55
C GLY A 227 28.82 -14.42 -3.60
N GLY A 228 28.43 -13.25 -4.11
CA GLY A 228 27.70 -12.23 -3.34
C GLY A 228 26.29 -12.67 -3.04
N THR A 229 25.67 -12.03 -2.02
CA THR A 229 24.24 -12.25 -1.71
C THR A 229 23.41 -11.12 -2.33
N PRO A 230 22.74 -11.36 -3.49
CA PRO A 230 22.01 -10.33 -4.22
C PRO A 230 20.81 -9.78 -3.41
N VAL A 231 20.37 -8.56 -3.76
CA VAL A 231 19.21 -7.90 -3.13
C VAL A 231 17.96 -8.71 -3.41
N LEU A 232 17.77 -9.14 -4.64
CA LEU A 232 16.68 -9.97 -5.07
C LEU A 232 17.20 -11.39 -5.32
N LEU A 233 16.96 -12.26 -4.36
CA LEU A 233 17.43 -13.64 -4.45
C LEU A 233 16.85 -14.33 -5.69
N PRO A 234 17.70 -14.88 -6.57
CA PRO A 234 17.23 -15.62 -7.74
C PRO A 234 16.27 -16.76 -7.40
N SER A 235 16.42 -17.39 -6.22
CA SER A 235 15.54 -18.42 -5.71
C SER A 235 14.11 -17.92 -5.42
N LEU A 236 13.93 -16.65 -5.02
CA LEU A 236 12.61 -16.04 -4.86
C LEU A 236 11.90 -15.89 -6.20
N ILE A 237 12.62 -15.36 -7.20
CA ILE A 237 12.05 -15.18 -8.55
C ILE A 237 11.84 -16.53 -9.22
N ALA A 238 12.72 -17.50 -9.03
CA ALA A 238 12.55 -18.87 -9.54
C ALA A 238 11.35 -19.56 -8.90
N SER A 239 10.98 -19.20 -7.66
CA SER A 239 9.82 -19.77 -6.98
C SER A 239 8.53 -19.37 -7.68
N ARG A 240 7.92 -20.33 -8.41
CA ARG A 240 6.64 -20.10 -9.10
C ARG A 240 5.52 -19.70 -8.13
N GLY A 241 5.51 -20.27 -6.90
CA GLY A 241 4.52 -19.91 -5.89
C GLY A 241 4.66 -18.48 -5.40
N PHE A 242 5.90 -17.99 -5.18
CA PHE A 242 6.15 -16.61 -4.80
C PHE A 242 5.74 -15.64 -5.92
N ARG A 243 6.11 -15.93 -7.17
CA ARG A 243 5.69 -15.11 -8.33
C ARG A 243 4.17 -15.02 -8.44
N LEU A 244 3.45 -16.16 -8.40
CA LEU A 244 1.99 -16.19 -8.52
C LEU A 244 1.32 -15.44 -7.36
N GLY A 245 1.80 -15.64 -6.12
CA GLY A 245 1.28 -14.91 -4.97
C GLY A 245 1.54 -13.40 -5.03
N THR A 246 2.71 -12.99 -5.54
CA THR A 246 3.03 -11.57 -5.77
C THR A 246 2.18 -10.97 -6.90
N THR A 247 1.91 -11.72 -7.98
CA THR A 247 0.99 -11.31 -9.05
C THR A 247 -0.42 -11.09 -8.52
N VAL A 248 -0.91 -12.01 -7.66
CA VAL A 248 -2.20 -11.82 -6.96
C VAL A 248 -2.20 -10.53 -6.15
N ALA A 249 -1.17 -10.30 -5.33
CA ALA A 249 -1.07 -9.12 -4.49
C ALA A 249 -1.01 -7.82 -5.30
N LEU A 250 -0.26 -7.82 -6.41
CA LEU A 250 -0.10 -6.68 -7.31
C LEU A 250 -1.45 -6.25 -7.90
N PHE A 251 -2.12 -7.13 -8.59
CA PHE A 251 -3.39 -6.79 -9.28
C PHE A 251 -4.56 -6.59 -8.32
N TRP A 252 -4.60 -7.35 -7.23
CA TRP A 252 -5.58 -7.16 -6.17
C TRP A 252 -5.48 -5.77 -5.53
N PHE A 253 -4.31 -5.43 -5.00
CA PHE A 253 -4.13 -4.22 -4.21
C PHE A 253 -4.35 -2.94 -5.02
N GLY A 254 -3.88 -2.93 -6.28
CA GLY A 254 -4.11 -1.82 -7.19
C GLY A 254 -5.59 -1.65 -7.54
N SER A 255 -6.30 -2.76 -7.79
CA SER A 255 -7.72 -2.74 -8.11
C SER A 255 -8.56 -2.18 -6.95
N ILE A 256 -8.36 -2.69 -5.73
CA ILE A 256 -9.15 -2.26 -4.56
C ILE A 256 -8.95 -0.78 -4.25
N LEU A 257 -7.72 -0.27 -4.33
CA LEU A 257 -7.47 1.16 -4.11
C LEU A 257 -8.09 2.04 -5.20
N ALA A 258 -8.06 1.59 -6.45
CA ALA A 258 -8.70 2.29 -7.55
C ALA A 258 -10.23 2.29 -7.42
N VAL A 259 -10.84 1.15 -7.07
CA VAL A 259 -12.29 1.06 -6.79
C VAL A 259 -12.71 2.03 -5.71
N ASN A 260 -12.00 2.04 -4.57
CA ASN A 260 -12.30 2.95 -3.46
C ASN A 260 -12.17 4.43 -3.86
N ALA A 261 -11.15 4.78 -4.65
CA ALA A 261 -10.96 6.15 -5.13
C ALA A 261 -12.07 6.59 -6.08
N VAL A 262 -12.42 5.76 -7.06
CA VAL A 262 -13.47 6.08 -8.04
C VAL A 262 -14.84 6.09 -7.39
N LEU A 263 -15.11 5.19 -6.42
CA LEU A 263 -16.33 5.23 -5.62
C LEU A 263 -16.44 6.53 -4.82
N SER A 264 -15.33 6.96 -4.20
CA SER A 264 -15.28 8.24 -3.47
C SER A 264 -15.56 9.45 -4.40
N LEU A 265 -14.94 9.48 -5.58
CA LEU A 265 -15.17 10.52 -6.58
C LEU A 265 -16.64 10.52 -7.06
N TYR A 266 -17.20 9.35 -7.33
CA TYR A 266 -18.59 9.22 -7.75
C TYR A 266 -19.57 9.69 -6.66
N LEU A 267 -19.32 9.35 -5.38
CA LEU A 267 -20.16 9.83 -4.26
C LEU A 267 -20.10 11.34 -4.12
N ILE A 268 -18.93 11.95 -4.25
CA ILE A 268 -18.74 13.39 -4.03
C ILE A 268 -19.17 14.19 -5.26
N GLU A 269 -18.64 13.88 -6.44
CA GLU A 269 -18.85 14.67 -7.66
C GLU A 269 -20.13 14.26 -8.41
N GLY A 270 -20.43 12.95 -8.44
CA GLY A 270 -21.59 12.41 -9.17
C GLY A 270 -22.90 12.50 -8.40
N LEU A 271 -22.87 12.27 -7.08
CA LEU A 271 -24.06 12.28 -6.23
C LEU A 271 -24.15 13.53 -5.33
N GLY A 272 -23.11 14.38 -5.28
CA GLY A 272 -23.10 15.63 -4.51
C GLY A 272 -22.95 15.46 -3.00
N PHE A 273 -22.46 14.31 -2.52
CA PHE A 273 -22.23 14.12 -1.09
C PHE A 273 -21.07 14.96 -0.57
N ALA A 274 -21.21 15.49 0.64
CA ALA A 274 -20.09 16.06 1.36
C ALA A 274 -19.00 15.00 1.60
N PRO A 275 -17.71 15.36 1.57
CA PRO A 275 -16.60 14.39 1.75
C PRO A 275 -16.72 13.52 3.01
N LEU A 276 -17.21 14.08 4.10
CA LEU A 276 -17.45 13.34 5.35
C LEU A 276 -18.53 12.27 5.19
N SER A 277 -19.63 12.60 4.51
CA SER A 277 -20.73 11.66 4.26
C SER A 277 -20.27 10.51 3.37
N ALA A 278 -19.49 10.80 2.32
CA ALA A 278 -18.88 9.79 1.47
C ALA A 278 -17.94 8.86 2.28
N ALA A 279 -17.11 9.42 3.16
CA ALA A 279 -16.24 8.65 4.04
C ALA A 279 -17.04 7.74 5.00
N LEU A 280 -18.15 8.22 5.56
CA LEU A 280 -19.02 7.43 6.43
C LEU A 280 -19.67 6.26 5.67
N ILE A 281 -20.13 6.47 4.44
CA ILE A 281 -20.67 5.41 3.57
C ILE A 281 -19.61 4.31 3.37
N MET A 282 -18.35 4.68 3.17
CA MET A 282 -17.24 3.74 2.95
C MET A 282 -16.72 3.09 4.24
N THR A 283 -17.07 3.60 5.43
CA THR A 283 -16.59 3.07 6.71
C THR A 283 -16.97 1.61 6.93
N GLY A 284 -18.16 1.20 6.47
CA GLY A 284 -18.64 -0.17 6.54
C GLY A 284 -17.70 -1.18 5.86
N SER A 285 -17.11 -0.81 4.72
CA SER A 285 -16.11 -1.62 4.02
C SER A 285 -14.86 -1.87 4.88
N SER A 286 -14.32 -0.83 5.49
CA SER A 286 -13.12 -0.92 6.31
C SER A 286 -13.34 -1.74 7.59
N LEU A 287 -14.51 -1.61 8.23
CA LEU A 287 -14.90 -2.42 9.39
C LEU A 287 -15.04 -3.89 9.00
N ALA A 288 -15.73 -4.18 7.90
CA ALA A 288 -15.87 -5.53 7.37
C ALA A 288 -14.51 -6.15 7.03
N MET A 289 -13.61 -5.40 6.39
CA MET A 289 -12.23 -5.83 6.12
C MET A 289 -11.48 -6.16 7.41
N ALA A 290 -11.57 -5.31 8.44
CA ALA A 290 -10.90 -5.54 9.72
C ALA A 290 -11.38 -6.83 10.39
N LEU A 291 -12.71 -7.05 10.45
CA LEU A 291 -13.32 -8.24 11.04
C LEU A 291 -12.94 -9.52 10.27
N THR A 292 -13.05 -9.48 8.95
CA THR A 292 -12.75 -10.66 8.12
C THR A 292 -11.25 -10.97 8.04
N SER A 293 -10.39 -9.96 8.10
CA SER A 293 -8.93 -10.16 8.24
C SER A 293 -8.56 -10.86 9.55
N ALA A 294 -9.25 -10.50 10.65
CA ALA A 294 -9.04 -11.14 11.95
C ALA A 294 -9.46 -12.63 11.94
N LEU A 295 -10.45 -12.98 11.14
CA LEU A 295 -10.97 -14.36 11.02
C LEU A 295 -10.38 -15.14 9.84
N GLY A 296 -9.75 -14.46 8.90
CA GLY A 296 -9.26 -15.01 7.62
C GLY A 296 -8.30 -16.19 7.79
N TRP A 297 -7.51 -16.21 8.86
CA TRP A 297 -6.62 -17.33 9.17
C TRP A 297 -7.36 -18.67 9.37
N ARG A 298 -8.61 -18.66 9.87
CA ARG A 298 -9.43 -19.88 10.02
C ARG A 298 -9.84 -20.43 8.66
N LEU A 299 -10.22 -19.53 7.72
CA LEU A 299 -10.60 -19.92 6.36
C LEU A 299 -9.39 -20.44 5.58
N VAL A 300 -8.22 -19.81 5.74
CA VAL A 300 -6.97 -20.30 5.12
C VAL A 300 -6.60 -21.68 5.66
N ALA A 301 -6.70 -21.89 6.98
CA ALA A 301 -6.40 -23.18 7.58
C ALA A 301 -7.31 -24.30 7.04
N ARG A 302 -8.57 -23.98 6.68
CA ARG A 302 -9.55 -24.97 6.19
C ARG A 302 -9.54 -25.11 4.67
N PHE A 303 -9.42 -24.01 3.92
CA PHE A 303 -9.62 -23.97 2.47
C PHE A 303 -8.36 -23.61 1.69
N GLY A 304 -7.26 -23.22 2.38
CA GLY A 304 -6.00 -22.83 1.74
C GLY A 304 -6.20 -21.74 0.68
N ARG A 305 -5.57 -21.91 -0.47
CA ARG A 305 -5.64 -20.97 -1.61
C ARG A 305 -7.05 -20.80 -2.19
N SER A 306 -7.93 -21.80 -1.99
CA SER A 306 -9.31 -21.71 -2.48
C SER A 306 -10.10 -20.57 -1.84
N ALA A 307 -9.83 -20.22 -0.58
CA ALA A 307 -10.45 -19.09 0.07
C ALA A 307 -10.15 -17.78 -0.66
N VAL A 308 -8.91 -17.59 -1.10
CA VAL A 308 -8.49 -16.41 -1.89
C VAL A 308 -9.19 -16.38 -3.26
N VAL A 309 -9.28 -17.53 -3.94
CA VAL A 309 -9.98 -17.63 -5.23
C VAL A 309 -11.45 -17.23 -5.11
N PHE A 310 -12.17 -17.78 -4.10
CA PHE A 310 -13.57 -17.43 -3.89
C PHE A 310 -13.77 -15.96 -3.52
N ALA A 311 -12.87 -15.40 -2.70
CA ALA A 311 -12.94 -14.00 -2.33
C ALA A 311 -12.69 -13.05 -3.52
N ILE A 312 -11.77 -13.38 -4.44
CA ILE A 312 -11.54 -12.60 -5.66
C ILE A 312 -12.76 -12.67 -6.59
N VAL A 313 -13.37 -13.85 -6.73
CA VAL A 313 -14.63 -14.00 -7.52
C VAL A 313 -15.74 -13.16 -6.90
N GLY A 314 -15.88 -13.22 -5.56
CA GLY A 314 -16.84 -12.39 -4.82
C GLY A 314 -16.66 -10.90 -5.10
N GLU A 315 -15.41 -10.41 -5.10
CA GLU A 315 -15.11 -9.00 -5.38
C GLU A 315 -15.42 -8.61 -6.83
N ILE A 316 -15.14 -9.48 -7.80
CA ILE A 316 -15.54 -9.25 -9.20
C ILE A 316 -17.07 -9.08 -9.28
N LEU A 317 -17.83 -9.93 -8.60
CA LEU A 317 -19.30 -9.83 -8.58
C LEU A 317 -19.75 -8.53 -7.88
N VAL A 318 -19.10 -8.10 -6.82
CA VAL A 318 -19.37 -6.82 -6.15
C VAL A 318 -19.13 -5.65 -7.10
N ILE A 319 -18.01 -5.64 -7.84
CA ILE A 319 -17.73 -4.55 -8.80
C ILE A 319 -18.74 -4.54 -9.94
N LEU A 320 -19.13 -5.69 -10.46
CA LEU A 320 -20.22 -5.79 -11.44
C LEU A 320 -21.56 -5.31 -10.85
N GLY A 321 -21.79 -5.60 -9.57
CA GLY A 321 -22.93 -5.07 -8.80
C GLY A 321 -22.90 -3.54 -8.69
N TYR A 322 -21.75 -2.91 -8.45
CA TYR A 322 -21.61 -1.46 -8.48
C TYR A 322 -21.98 -0.87 -9.85
N ILE A 323 -21.45 -1.47 -10.93
CA ILE A 323 -21.75 -1.03 -12.30
C ILE A 323 -23.25 -1.16 -12.58
N ALA A 324 -23.86 -2.30 -12.22
CA ALA A 324 -25.29 -2.53 -12.41
C ALA A 324 -26.13 -1.57 -11.56
N ALA A 325 -25.78 -1.36 -10.29
CA ALA A 325 -26.53 -0.50 -9.37
C ALA A 325 -26.62 0.93 -9.90
N VAL A 326 -25.49 1.50 -10.34
CA VAL A 326 -25.42 2.89 -10.82
C VAL A 326 -26.24 3.09 -12.11
N ASN A 327 -26.37 2.05 -12.94
CA ASN A 327 -27.11 2.14 -14.21
C ASN A 327 -28.59 1.74 -14.13
N LEU A 328 -28.97 0.90 -13.15
CA LEU A 328 -30.31 0.30 -13.10
C LEU A 328 -31.15 0.78 -11.92
N ILE A 329 -30.55 1.28 -10.84
CA ILE A 329 -31.26 1.62 -9.61
C ILE A 329 -31.54 3.12 -9.56
N PRO A 330 -32.80 3.54 -9.25
CA PRO A 330 -33.14 4.94 -9.01
C PRO A 330 -32.29 5.55 -7.89
N ARG A 331 -31.97 6.85 -8.00
CA ARG A 331 -31.09 7.57 -7.05
C ARG A 331 -31.53 7.45 -5.59
N GLU A 332 -32.83 7.42 -5.33
CA GLU A 332 -33.42 7.30 -3.99
C GLU A 332 -33.09 5.98 -3.27
N HIS A 333 -32.88 4.88 -4.04
CA HIS A 333 -32.53 3.55 -3.51
C HIS A 333 -31.07 3.18 -3.71
N LEU A 334 -30.28 4.03 -4.36
CA LEU A 334 -28.90 3.71 -4.74
C LEU A 334 -27.97 3.61 -3.51
N ILE A 335 -28.10 4.53 -2.55
CA ILE A 335 -27.17 4.60 -1.41
C ILE A 335 -27.19 3.34 -0.53
N PRO A 336 -28.31 2.79 -0.10
CA PRO A 336 -28.35 1.54 0.65
C PRO A 336 -27.65 0.39 -0.09
N VAL A 337 -27.83 0.30 -1.43
CA VAL A 337 -27.19 -0.72 -2.24
C VAL A 337 -25.69 -0.52 -2.30
N LEU A 338 -25.21 0.71 -2.50
CA LEU A 338 -23.76 1.00 -2.50
C LEU A 338 -23.13 0.68 -1.14
N VAL A 339 -23.82 0.95 -0.02
CA VAL A 339 -23.33 0.58 1.33
C VAL A 339 -23.19 -0.94 1.48
N VAL A 340 -24.20 -1.71 1.04
CA VAL A 340 -24.15 -3.17 1.10
C VAL A 340 -23.00 -3.70 0.25
N LEU A 341 -22.84 -3.21 -0.97
CA LEU A 341 -21.75 -3.59 -1.86
C LEU A 341 -20.38 -3.20 -1.26
N ALA A 342 -20.27 -2.04 -0.61
CA ALA A 342 -19.05 -1.63 0.08
C ALA A 342 -18.70 -2.59 1.23
N VAL A 343 -19.66 -3.02 2.02
CA VAL A 343 -19.45 -4.02 3.08
C VAL A 343 -18.98 -5.35 2.49
N LEU A 344 -19.61 -5.83 1.42
CA LEU A 344 -19.21 -7.06 0.72
C LEU A 344 -17.79 -6.98 0.15
N SER A 345 -17.42 -5.84 -0.44
CA SER A 345 -16.04 -5.56 -0.88
C SER A 345 -15.06 -5.61 0.28
N GLY A 346 -15.42 -5.05 1.44
CA GLY A 346 -14.63 -5.13 2.66
C GLY A 346 -14.42 -6.58 3.13
N VAL A 347 -15.49 -7.40 3.09
CA VAL A 347 -15.39 -8.84 3.40
C VAL A 347 -14.40 -9.54 2.47
N ALA A 348 -14.52 -9.35 1.17
CA ALA A 348 -13.61 -9.92 0.19
C ALA A 348 -12.16 -9.46 0.42
N SER A 349 -11.96 -8.17 0.72
CA SER A 349 -10.64 -7.60 0.99
C SER A 349 -9.94 -8.26 2.18
N GLY A 350 -10.65 -8.48 3.28
CA GLY A 350 -10.07 -9.17 4.44
C GLY A 350 -9.73 -10.64 4.18
N LEU A 351 -10.47 -11.28 3.27
CA LEU A 351 -10.25 -12.67 2.87
C LEU A 351 -9.15 -12.86 1.81
N VAL A 352 -8.70 -11.79 1.16
CA VAL A 352 -7.60 -11.86 0.18
C VAL A 352 -6.29 -11.35 0.74
N ASP A 353 -6.24 -10.15 1.34
CA ASP A 353 -4.98 -9.49 1.70
C ASP A 353 -4.15 -10.31 2.69
N ALA A 354 -4.67 -10.61 3.87
CA ALA A 354 -3.96 -11.37 4.89
C ALA A 354 -3.66 -12.82 4.43
N PRO A 355 -4.63 -13.59 3.89
CA PRO A 355 -4.39 -14.93 3.39
C PRO A 355 -3.36 -15.01 2.27
N ASN A 356 -3.43 -14.13 1.28
CA ASN A 356 -2.47 -14.13 0.19
C ASN A 356 -1.05 -13.84 0.69
N ARG A 357 -0.92 -12.94 1.64
CA ARG A 357 0.37 -12.60 2.29
C ARG A 357 0.98 -13.80 2.99
N VAL A 358 0.19 -14.52 3.80
CA VAL A 358 0.62 -15.77 4.47
C VAL A 358 1.13 -16.78 3.45
N LEU A 359 0.29 -17.10 2.46
CA LEU A 359 0.57 -18.14 1.46
C LEU A 359 1.75 -17.79 0.54
N THR A 360 1.99 -16.50 0.28
CA THR A 360 3.10 -16.05 -0.58
C THR A 360 4.42 -16.08 0.17
N LEU A 361 4.44 -15.63 1.43
CA LEU A 361 5.66 -15.61 2.25
C LEU A 361 6.09 -17.01 2.72
N GLU A 362 5.24 -18.02 2.64
CA GLU A 362 5.63 -19.44 2.85
C GLU A 362 6.68 -19.92 1.83
N TYR A 363 6.72 -19.32 0.63
CA TYR A 363 7.69 -19.64 -0.41
C TYR A 363 9.03 -18.93 -0.25
N ALA A 364 9.19 -18.07 0.76
CA ALA A 364 10.44 -17.37 1.01
C ALA A 364 11.50 -18.34 1.54
N PRO A 365 12.73 -18.34 0.98
CA PRO A 365 13.83 -19.14 1.51
C PRO A 365 14.14 -18.75 2.96
N PRO A 366 14.67 -19.68 3.76
CA PRO A 366 15.12 -19.37 5.12
C PRO A 366 16.10 -18.19 5.13
N GLY A 367 15.76 -17.14 5.89
CA GLY A 367 16.57 -15.93 6.04
C GLY A 367 16.42 -14.88 4.94
N ALA A 368 15.47 -15.04 4.02
CA ALA A 368 15.09 -14.04 3.02
C ALA A 368 13.70 -13.44 3.28
N ASN A 369 13.13 -13.67 4.45
CA ASN A 369 11.77 -13.23 4.79
C ASN A 369 11.60 -11.70 4.69
N GLY A 370 12.62 -10.91 5.03
CA GLY A 370 12.59 -9.46 4.93
C GLY A 370 12.57 -8.97 3.48
N VAL A 371 13.42 -9.55 2.65
CA VAL A 371 13.46 -9.25 1.22
C VAL A 371 12.15 -9.65 0.55
N ALA A 372 11.64 -10.85 0.84
CA ALA A 372 10.37 -11.34 0.30
C ALA A 372 9.20 -10.44 0.71
N ALA A 373 9.12 -10.05 1.98
CA ALA A 373 8.11 -9.14 2.49
C ALA A 373 8.23 -7.73 1.90
N GLY A 374 9.45 -7.20 1.79
CA GLY A 374 9.72 -5.90 1.16
C GLY A 374 9.33 -5.89 -0.31
N PHE A 375 9.67 -6.93 -1.07
CA PHE A 375 9.33 -7.05 -2.48
C PHE A 375 7.82 -7.17 -2.71
N LEU A 376 7.15 -7.98 -1.88
CA LEU A 376 5.69 -8.11 -1.92
C LEU A 376 5.00 -6.75 -1.67
N GLN A 377 5.47 -6.00 -0.68
CA GLN A 377 4.92 -4.67 -0.39
C GLN A 377 5.27 -3.64 -1.45
N LEU A 378 6.50 -3.68 -2.02
CA LEU A 378 6.87 -2.81 -3.13
C LEU A 378 5.95 -3.04 -4.33
N SER A 379 5.69 -4.30 -4.70
CA SER A 379 4.76 -4.61 -5.80
C SER A 379 3.35 -4.08 -5.55
N GLN A 380 2.85 -4.18 -4.32
CA GLN A 380 1.57 -3.59 -3.92
C GLN A 380 1.57 -2.06 -4.05
N ARG A 381 2.65 -1.39 -3.63
CA ARG A 381 2.76 0.08 -3.72
C ARG A 381 2.86 0.58 -5.14
N LEU A 382 3.65 -0.07 -5.98
CA LEU A 382 3.72 0.25 -7.41
C LEU A 382 2.35 0.12 -8.07
N SER A 383 1.69 -1.01 -7.84
CA SER A 383 0.34 -1.24 -8.36
C SER A 383 -0.67 -0.21 -7.87
N ALA A 384 -0.66 0.11 -6.57
CA ALA A 384 -1.53 1.14 -6.00
C ALA A 384 -1.37 2.48 -6.70
N THR A 385 -0.12 2.93 -6.88
CA THR A 385 0.17 4.24 -7.47
C THR A 385 -0.23 4.29 -8.95
N ILE A 386 0.13 3.25 -9.71
CA ILE A 386 -0.20 3.17 -11.14
C ILE A 386 -1.71 3.05 -11.34
N SER A 387 -2.37 2.16 -10.61
CA SER A 387 -3.80 1.91 -10.77
C SER A 387 -4.64 3.11 -10.33
N LEU A 388 -4.27 3.75 -9.23
CA LEU A 388 -4.94 4.96 -8.78
C LEU A 388 -4.87 6.07 -9.84
N ALA A 389 -3.68 6.33 -10.39
CA ALA A 389 -3.51 7.35 -11.42
C ALA A 389 -4.24 7.00 -12.73
N ALA A 390 -4.09 5.76 -13.21
CA ALA A 390 -4.68 5.33 -14.47
C ALA A 390 -6.21 5.28 -14.42
N VAL A 391 -6.77 4.68 -13.37
CA VAL A 391 -8.23 4.48 -13.25
C VAL A 391 -8.95 5.78 -12.90
N SER A 392 -8.39 6.60 -11.98
CA SER A 392 -8.95 7.94 -11.70
C SER A 392 -8.79 8.87 -12.90
N GLY A 393 -7.64 8.81 -13.59
CA GLY A 393 -7.43 9.59 -14.81
C GLY A 393 -8.40 9.22 -15.92
N LEU A 394 -8.71 7.93 -16.09
CA LEU A 394 -9.72 7.45 -17.03
C LEU A 394 -11.12 7.95 -16.65
N TYR A 395 -11.49 7.86 -15.36
CA TYR A 395 -12.77 8.37 -14.85
C TYR A 395 -12.94 9.87 -15.18
N LEU A 396 -11.95 10.69 -14.82
CA LEU A 396 -11.97 12.13 -15.08
C LEU A 396 -11.90 12.46 -16.58
N GLY A 397 -11.16 11.70 -17.37
CA GLY A 397 -11.07 11.87 -18.82
C GLY A 397 -12.40 11.62 -19.54
N VAL A 398 -13.15 10.60 -19.12
CA VAL A 398 -14.50 10.33 -19.65
C VAL A 398 -15.48 11.44 -19.25
N LEU A 399 -15.40 11.96 -18.04
CA LEU A 399 -16.21 13.09 -17.58
C LEU A 399 -15.92 14.37 -18.39
N GLY A 400 -14.65 14.63 -18.72
CA GLY A 400 -14.27 15.78 -19.55
C GLY A 400 -14.91 15.76 -20.95
N SER A 401 -15.27 14.58 -21.47
CA SER A 401 -15.96 14.42 -22.75
C SER A 401 -17.49 14.40 -22.63
N SER A 402 -18.05 14.18 -21.44
CA SER A 402 -19.51 14.06 -21.18
C SER A 402 -19.79 14.44 -19.73
N PRO A 403 -19.98 15.74 -19.40
CA PRO A 403 -20.10 16.21 -18.02
C PRO A 403 -21.20 15.52 -17.18
N ASP A 404 -22.31 15.11 -17.81
CA ASP A 404 -23.41 14.40 -17.14
C ASP A 404 -23.22 12.88 -17.10
N GLY A 405 -22.11 12.39 -17.60
CA GLY A 405 -21.82 10.96 -17.79
C GLY A 405 -21.20 10.25 -16.57
N TYR A 406 -21.46 10.69 -15.33
CA TYR A 406 -20.88 10.13 -14.12
C TYR A 406 -21.01 8.61 -13.99
N GLY A 407 -22.22 8.07 -14.29
CA GLY A 407 -22.46 6.63 -14.24
C GLY A 407 -21.64 5.86 -15.29
N ARG A 408 -21.56 6.41 -16.52
CA ARG A 408 -20.75 5.83 -17.61
C ARG A 408 -19.24 5.88 -17.27
N ALA A 409 -18.75 7.00 -16.78
CA ALA A 409 -17.36 7.16 -16.35
C ALA A 409 -17.01 6.17 -15.23
N PHE A 410 -17.89 6.02 -14.25
CA PHE A 410 -17.78 5.07 -13.16
C PHE A 410 -17.71 3.62 -13.68
N GLY A 411 -18.63 3.23 -14.57
CA GLY A 411 -18.66 1.90 -15.15
C GLY A 411 -17.39 1.56 -15.95
N ILE A 412 -16.91 2.49 -16.79
CA ILE A 412 -15.68 2.29 -17.59
C ILE A 412 -14.45 2.15 -16.68
N ALA A 413 -14.34 3.00 -15.66
CA ALA A 413 -13.24 2.95 -14.70
C ALA A 413 -13.25 1.61 -13.92
N LEU A 414 -14.41 1.15 -13.48
CA LEU A 414 -14.55 -0.12 -12.76
C LEU A 414 -14.31 -1.34 -13.66
N ALA A 415 -14.60 -1.27 -14.97
CA ALA A 415 -14.29 -2.34 -15.90
C ALA A 415 -12.78 -2.63 -15.97
N VAL A 416 -11.92 -1.61 -15.87
CA VAL A 416 -10.47 -1.80 -15.77
C VAL A 416 -10.12 -2.58 -14.49
N CYS A 417 -10.78 -2.27 -13.36
CA CYS A 417 -10.59 -3.00 -12.12
C CYS A 417 -11.01 -4.48 -12.23
N VAL A 418 -12.09 -4.79 -12.97
CA VAL A 418 -12.49 -6.18 -13.27
C VAL A 418 -11.40 -6.91 -14.05
N VAL A 419 -10.79 -6.28 -15.06
CA VAL A 419 -9.67 -6.88 -15.81
C VAL A 419 -8.51 -7.17 -14.86
N MET A 420 -8.13 -6.23 -14.00
CA MET A 420 -7.06 -6.44 -13.01
C MET A 420 -7.38 -7.60 -12.06
N LEU A 421 -8.60 -7.69 -11.55
CA LEU A 421 -9.03 -8.79 -10.70
C LEU A 421 -9.07 -10.13 -11.42
N THR A 422 -9.37 -10.14 -12.71
CA THR A 422 -9.31 -11.36 -13.53
C THR A 422 -7.87 -11.87 -13.67
N LEU A 423 -6.89 -10.97 -13.81
CA LEU A 423 -5.47 -11.33 -13.79
C LEU A 423 -5.04 -11.84 -12.41
N SER A 424 -5.52 -11.20 -11.32
CA SER A 424 -5.31 -11.67 -9.95
C SER A 424 -5.90 -13.08 -9.76
N LEU A 425 -7.12 -13.31 -10.24
CA LEU A 425 -7.80 -14.61 -10.19
C LEU A 425 -7.02 -15.70 -10.94
N ALA A 426 -6.55 -15.39 -12.15
CA ALA A 426 -5.71 -16.31 -12.93
C ALA A 426 -4.47 -16.75 -12.16
N GLY A 427 -3.77 -15.80 -11.49
CA GLY A 427 -2.64 -16.08 -10.62
C GLY A 427 -3.01 -16.98 -9.43
N ALA A 428 -4.14 -16.71 -8.78
CA ALA A 428 -4.61 -17.48 -7.63
C ALA A 428 -5.02 -18.92 -8.02
N VAL A 429 -5.69 -19.09 -9.16
CA VAL A 429 -6.10 -20.40 -9.70
C VAL A 429 -4.88 -21.22 -10.11
N ALA A 430 -3.88 -20.61 -10.77
CA ALA A 430 -2.64 -21.27 -11.16
C ALA A 430 -1.85 -21.78 -9.94
N ASP A 431 -1.80 -20.99 -8.85
CA ASP A 431 -1.15 -21.40 -7.60
C ASP A 431 -1.93 -22.52 -6.88
N ARG A 432 -3.27 -22.47 -6.91
CA ARG A 432 -4.14 -23.52 -6.34
C ARG A 432 -3.94 -24.88 -7.02
N ARG A 433 -3.89 -24.90 -8.38
CA ARG A 433 -3.67 -26.15 -9.13
C ARG A 433 -2.35 -26.81 -8.76
N ARG A 434 -1.27 -26.01 -8.62
CA ARG A 434 0.05 -26.52 -8.23
C ARG A 434 0.10 -27.15 -6.84
N ARG A 435 -0.68 -26.65 -5.88
CA ARG A 435 -0.69 -27.21 -4.49
C ARG A 435 -1.44 -28.54 -4.39
N ARG A 436 -2.16 -28.93 -5.44
CA ARG A 436 -2.90 -30.20 -5.53
C ARG A 436 -2.12 -31.31 -6.23
N THR A 437 -1.14 -30.95 -7.05
CA THR A 437 -0.13 -31.85 -7.65
C THR A 437 1.12 -31.91 -6.79
#